data_563c2356dc666ea20c26dcdef3235b80
#
_entry.id   563c2356dc666ea20c26dcdef3235b80
#
_cell.length_a   1.000
_cell.length_b   1.000
_cell.length_c   1.000
_cell.angle_alpha   90.00
_cell.angle_beta   90.00
_cell.angle_gamma   90.00
#
_symmetry.space_group_name_H-M   'P 1'
#
loop_
_entity.id
_entity.type
_entity.pdbx_description
1 polymer ?
#
loop_
_entity_poly.entity_id
_entity_poly.type
_entity_poly.pdbx_seq_one_letter_code
_entity_poly.pdbx_strand_id
1 'polypeptide(L)'
;MLSTLGVSQSGLNAAKIAVENVSNNIANENTVGYKKRVVQLSELEQMNSGFTGRGVSADNAYRITSQYMYDKLISENSKLNYYSKSSSMLSSVEAIFKETTNSGLSAELNRYYQSVENLRTNPNSQVYKTALQNQGTVLVESLQNIYTSVEKQQKNEKSELYTNVGDVNDTLKQIGIINEKIGKYGETNDLLDKRDQLESELSNYADISVSRDNGFYELKISGQTAISNNTNVKTLNIVEENTVQKDKFNYTKFNTITNTTDIFNPLKYNDDFTLKTTNTFDTNDVVTYKLNNEFEVSVTYGESLSGDWDNDINTANTTQTVNNNNLTRALALKINANSNMKDLVTAYNGDYSIDANGNKITDNSKDNYLRIESKFGGIQNQFDDRITIERRDNADPTKVVARESIYKNDLESSDGESKIYLAINEKEVPIKSGILKAQVENLSSELTSNKFQNYLDKLDAFAQTLSDISEKYIKTSTGEYIYGEAASDESTGVINSIGLFSGSSIKTLKFNENLVNDLTQDKLDYLATIQWKTDISYEGKGQLASSNQKSSLLEFYRDIKVNVSADKENIDFSKNTQTSVKMSIQSSYDQLTKVDKDEERLDLIKFQAAYTANAKIVTVLDEMLQTLLGLKR
;
A
#
# COMPACT_ATOMS: atom_id res chain seq x y z
N MET A 1 1.17 64.15 -47.17
CA MET A 1 0.86 62.94 -47.98
C MET A 1 1.78 61.76 -47.69
N LEU A 2 3.09 61.85 -47.77
CA LEU A 2 3.98 60.70 -47.43
C LEU A 2 3.86 60.24 -45.96
N SER A 3 3.70 61.17 -45.03
CA SER A 3 3.43 60.81 -43.62
C SER A 3 2.10 60.12 -43.42
N THR A 4 1.07 60.58 -44.13
CA THR A 4 -0.29 59.91 -44.07
C THR A 4 -0.27 58.53 -44.69
N LEU A 5 0.50 58.31 -45.77
CA LEU A 5 0.72 57.01 -46.37
C LEU A 5 1.41 56.08 -45.40
N GLY A 6 2.44 56.50 -44.67
CA GLY A 6 3.11 55.74 -43.66
C GLY A 6 2.18 55.32 -42.51
N VAL A 7 1.33 56.24 -42.02
CA VAL A 7 0.33 56.01 -40.99
C VAL A 7 -0.70 54.97 -41.47
N SER A 8 -1.25 55.09 -42.67
CA SER A 8 -2.23 54.18 -43.22
C SER A 8 -1.64 52.80 -43.49
N GLN A 9 -0.39 52.71 -43.93
CA GLN A 9 0.33 51.45 -44.15
C GLN A 9 0.59 50.70 -42.83
N SER A 10 0.97 51.46 -41.79
CA SER A 10 1.14 50.86 -40.44
C SER A 10 -0.20 50.33 -39.89
N GLY A 11 -1.29 51.09 -40.06
CA GLY A 11 -2.64 50.64 -39.66
C GLY A 11 -3.12 49.43 -40.45
N LEU A 12 -2.81 49.35 -41.74
CA LEU A 12 -3.15 48.19 -42.58
C LEU A 12 -2.40 46.92 -42.15
N ASN A 13 -1.10 47.04 -41.85
CA ASN A 13 -0.31 45.93 -41.33
C ASN A 13 -0.80 45.48 -39.94
N ALA A 14 -1.09 46.40 -39.03
CA ALA A 14 -1.60 46.10 -37.73
C ALA A 14 -2.96 45.37 -37.81
N ALA A 15 -3.87 45.86 -38.67
CA ALA A 15 -5.17 45.20 -38.87
C ALA A 15 -5.02 43.80 -39.50
N LYS A 16 -4.07 43.62 -40.43
CA LYS A 16 -3.78 42.28 -41.02
C LYS A 16 -3.31 41.30 -39.95
N ILE A 17 -2.32 41.67 -39.14
CA ILE A 17 -1.82 40.83 -38.04
C ILE A 17 -2.92 40.47 -37.05
N ALA A 18 -3.78 41.45 -36.70
CA ALA A 18 -4.91 41.21 -35.82
C ALA A 18 -5.95 40.22 -36.43
N VAL A 19 -6.27 40.35 -37.73
CA VAL A 19 -7.15 39.37 -38.43
C VAL A 19 -6.53 37.98 -38.47
N GLU A 20 -5.23 37.84 -38.73
CA GLU A 20 -4.51 36.57 -38.72
C GLU A 20 -4.56 35.91 -37.31
N ASN A 21 -4.35 36.70 -36.25
CA ASN A 21 -4.41 36.21 -34.88
C ASN A 21 -5.81 35.74 -34.49
N VAL A 22 -6.85 36.55 -34.77
CA VAL A 22 -8.25 36.18 -34.50
C VAL A 22 -8.63 34.93 -35.28
N SER A 23 -8.23 34.81 -36.55
CA SER A 23 -8.46 33.63 -37.36
C SER A 23 -7.79 32.38 -36.75
N ASN A 24 -6.58 32.54 -36.22
CA ASN A 24 -5.87 31.47 -35.54
C ASN A 24 -6.56 31.06 -34.23
N ASN A 25 -7.05 32.02 -33.42
CA ASN A 25 -7.85 31.74 -32.23
C ASN A 25 -9.10 30.92 -32.58
N ILE A 26 -9.88 31.37 -33.57
CA ILE A 26 -11.10 30.65 -34.02
C ILE A 26 -10.76 29.23 -34.49
N ALA A 27 -9.68 29.07 -35.28
CA ALA A 27 -9.27 27.73 -35.77
C ALA A 27 -8.87 26.79 -34.65
N ASN A 28 -8.32 27.28 -33.55
CA ASN A 28 -7.81 26.50 -32.43
C ASN A 28 -8.72 26.49 -31.19
N GLU A 29 -9.95 26.98 -31.29
CA GLU A 29 -10.94 27.05 -30.19
C GLU A 29 -11.08 25.71 -29.47
N ASN A 30 -11.09 24.60 -30.22
CA ASN A 30 -11.24 23.24 -29.71
C ASN A 30 -9.91 22.47 -29.51
N THR A 31 -8.77 23.13 -29.72
CA THR A 31 -7.44 22.51 -29.50
C THR A 31 -7.14 22.46 -28.00
N VAL A 32 -6.91 21.25 -27.49
CA VAL A 32 -6.61 21.04 -26.05
C VAL A 32 -5.33 21.78 -25.66
N GLY A 33 -5.43 22.58 -24.59
CA GLY A 33 -4.30 23.34 -24.05
C GLY A 33 -4.05 24.69 -24.74
N TYR A 34 -4.74 24.98 -25.86
CA TYR A 34 -4.62 26.28 -26.54
C TYR A 34 -5.19 27.41 -25.68
N LYS A 35 -4.45 28.50 -25.59
CA LYS A 35 -4.85 29.72 -24.87
C LYS A 35 -5.08 30.83 -25.84
N LYS A 36 -6.12 31.66 -25.58
CA LYS A 36 -6.42 32.86 -26.35
C LYS A 36 -5.17 33.74 -26.53
N ARG A 37 -4.89 34.12 -27.76
CA ARG A 37 -3.77 35.02 -28.12
C ARG A 37 -4.29 36.38 -28.45
N VAL A 38 -3.59 37.41 -28.00
CA VAL A 38 -3.93 38.82 -28.24
C VAL A 38 -2.73 39.54 -28.81
N VAL A 39 -2.97 40.35 -29.82
CA VAL A 39 -1.97 41.26 -30.40
C VAL A 39 -2.08 42.60 -29.70
N GLN A 40 -1.01 43.03 -29.07
CA GLN A 40 -0.95 44.37 -28.49
C GLN A 40 -0.64 45.40 -29.58
N LEU A 41 -1.46 46.41 -29.67
CA LEU A 41 -1.27 47.54 -30.57
C LEU A 41 -0.71 48.73 -29.77
N SER A 42 0.42 49.29 -30.21
CA SER A 42 1.09 50.40 -29.56
C SER A 42 1.26 51.57 -30.55
N GLU A 43 1.22 52.79 -30.05
CA GLU A 43 1.52 53.99 -30.84
C GLU A 43 3.02 54.04 -31.18
N LEU A 44 3.35 54.36 -32.43
CA LEU A 44 4.75 54.59 -32.81
C LEU A 44 5.22 55.95 -32.28
N GLU A 45 6.30 55.94 -31.48
CA GLU A 45 6.88 57.12 -30.84
C GLU A 45 7.18 58.23 -31.85
N GLN A 46 6.92 59.47 -31.45
CA GLN A 46 7.26 60.66 -32.24
C GLN A 46 8.77 60.94 -32.20
N MET A 47 9.44 61.03 -33.35
CA MET A 47 10.86 61.30 -33.42
C MET A 47 11.20 62.80 -33.36
N ASN A 48 10.26 63.76 -33.53
CA ASN A 48 10.43 65.20 -33.43
C ASN A 48 9.07 65.87 -33.14
N SER A 49 9.05 67.13 -32.77
CA SER A 49 7.89 67.98 -32.43
C SER A 49 6.86 68.18 -33.56
N GLY A 50 6.55 67.16 -34.32
CA GLY A 50 5.48 67.15 -35.32
C GLY A 50 4.12 66.94 -34.71
N PHE A 51 3.09 67.66 -35.19
CA PHE A 51 1.70 67.57 -34.68
C PHE A 51 0.92 66.31 -35.08
N THR A 52 1.51 65.37 -35.85
CA THR A 52 0.82 64.18 -36.33
C THR A 52 1.56 62.92 -35.86
N GLY A 53 0.82 61.94 -35.32
CA GLY A 53 1.32 60.60 -34.92
C GLY A 53 1.94 59.88 -36.13
N ARG A 54 2.84 58.91 -35.85
CA ARG A 54 3.54 58.10 -36.88
C ARG A 54 2.79 56.83 -37.30
N GLY A 55 1.68 56.54 -36.65
CA GLY A 55 0.90 55.33 -36.88
C GLY A 55 0.93 54.35 -35.70
N VAL A 56 0.69 53.08 -35.98
CA VAL A 56 0.53 51.98 -34.98
C VAL A 56 1.51 50.87 -35.29
N SER A 57 2.11 50.31 -34.23
CA SER A 57 2.84 49.04 -34.26
C SER A 57 1.95 47.92 -33.74
N ALA A 58 2.06 46.77 -34.35
CA ALA A 58 1.51 45.55 -33.82
C ALA A 58 2.64 44.68 -33.28
N ASP A 59 2.60 44.39 -31.99
CA ASP A 59 3.57 43.53 -31.35
C ASP A 59 3.22 42.05 -31.62
N ASN A 60 4.14 41.12 -31.31
CA ASN A 60 3.88 39.71 -31.43
C ASN A 60 2.69 39.31 -30.55
N ALA A 61 1.86 38.40 -31.06
CA ALA A 61 0.75 37.88 -30.28
C ALA A 61 1.26 37.13 -29.03
N TYR A 62 0.73 37.51 -27.87
CA TYR A 62 0.99 36.83 -26.61
C TYR A 62 -0.24 36.10 -26.11
N ARG A 63 -0.04 35.00 -25.35
CA ARG A 63 -1.12 34.21 -24.77
C ARG A 63 -1.64 34.82 -23.49
N ILE A 64 -2.95 34.81 -23.29
CA ILE A 64 -3.55 35.21 -22.03
C ILE A 64 -3.44 34.05 -21.04
N THR A 65 -2.87 34.31 -19.86
CA THR A 65 -2.75 33.33 -18.77
C THR A 65 -2.71 34.05 -17.43
N SER A 66 -3.10 33.35 -16.37
CA SER A 66 -2.92 33.75 -14.97
C SER A 66 -2.13 32.70 -14.26
N GLN A 67 -0.87 32.96 -13.94
CA GLN A 67 0.00 32.01 -13.24
C GLN A 67 -0.64 31.58 -11.91
N TYR A 68 -1.17 32.54 -11.15
CA TYR A 68 -1.83 32.25 -9.87
C TYR A 68 -3.01 31.24 -10.01
N MET A 69 -3.88 31.45 -11.01
CA MET A 69 -5.02 30.54 -11.21
C MET A 69 -4.56 29.19 -11.78
N TYR A 70 -3.54 29.20 -12.63
CA TYR A 70 -2.95 27.99 -13.15
C TYR A 70 -2.33 27.13 -12.04
N ASP A 71 -1.52 27.72 -11.17
CA ASP A 71 -0.90 27.02 -10.02
C ASP A 71 -1.97 26.45 -9.09
N LYS A 72 -3.04 27.19 -8.88
CA LYS A 72 -4.18 26.71 -8.09
C LYS A 72 -4.88 25.55 -8.76
N LEU A 73 -5.09 25.62 -10.08
CA LEU A 73 -5.71 24.55 -10.86
C LEU A 73 -4.92 23.25 -10.81
N ILE A 74 -3.60 23.28 -11.03
CA ILE A 74 -2.75 22.09 -10.96
C ILE A 74 -2.70 21.52 -9.54
N SER A 75 -2.71 22.36 -8.50
CA SER A 75 -2.78 21.91 -7.10
C SER A 75 -4.09 21.18 -6.80
N GLU A 76 -5.24 21.76 -7.20
CA GLU A 76 -6.54 21.11 -6.97
C GLU A 76 -6.74 19.86 -7.87
N ASN A 77 -6.11 19.85 -9.05
CA ASN A 77 -6.07 18.67 -9.90
C ASN A 77 -5.34 17.49 -9.22
N SER A 78 -4.20 17.76 -8.61
CA SER A 78 -3.44 16.77 -7.87
C SER A 78 -4.26 16.19 -6.70
N LYS A 79 -4.93 17.02 -5.90
CA LYS A 79 -5.81 16.57 -4.82
C LYS A 79 -6.97 15.71 -5.32
N LEU A 80 -7.61 16.11 -6.43
CA LEU A 80 -8.69 15.33 -7.04
C LEU A 80 -8.21 13.94 -7.46
N ASN A 81 -7.02 13.86 -8.06
CA ASN A 81 -6.46 12.58 -8.50
C ASN A 81 -6.07 11.67 -7.32
N TYR A 82 -5.63 12.24 -6.20
CA TYR A 82 -5.45 11.49 -4.95
C TYR A 82 -6.75 10.83 -4.51
N TYR A 83 -7.84 11.59 -4.37
CA TYR A 83 -9.13 11.03 -3.96
C TYR A 83 -9.72 10.08 -5.00
N SER A 84 -9.52 10.35 -6.28
CA SER A 84 -10.00 9.48 -7.36
C SER A 84 -9.31 8.13 -7.35
N LYS A 85 -7.99 8.11 -7.17
CA LYS A 85 -7.22 6.88 -7.06
C LYS A 85 -7.57 6.11 -5.79
N SER A 86 -7.64 6.78 -4.64
CA SER A 86 -8.05 6.17 -3.36
C SER A 86 -9.45 5.56 -3.45
N SER A 87 -10.41 6.26 -4.07
CA SER A 87 -11.77 5.76 -4.31
C SER A 87 -11.77 4.50 -5.20
N SER A 88 -10.95 4.48 -6.25
CA SER A 88 -10.81 3.32 -7.14
C SER A 88 -10.23 2.11 -6.39
N MET A 89 -9.17 2.32 -5.61
CA MET A 89 -8.53 1.28 -4.80
C MET A 89 -9.52 0.67 -3.79
N LEU A 90 -10.24 1.52 -3.04
CA LEU A 90 -11.25 1.06 -2.07
C LEU A 90 -12.44 0.38 -2.74
N SER A 91 -12.85 0.81 -3.94
CA SER A 91 -13.91 0.12 -4.71
C SER A 91 -13.49 -1.30 -5.10
N SER A 92 -12.23 -1.51 -5.45
CA SER A 92 -11.69 -2.84 -5.74
C SER A 92 -11.69 -3.74 -4.51
N VAL A 93 -11.32 -3.19 -3.34
CA VAL A 93 -11.38 -3.91 -2.07
C VAL A 93 -12.83 -4.22 -1.67
N GLU A 94 -13.73 -3.24 -1.75
CA GLU A 94 -15.15 -3.43 -1.43
C GLU A 94 -15.77 -4.55 -2.27
N ALA A 95 -15.39 -4.66 -3.55
CA ALA A 95 -15.85 -5.73 -4.43
C ALA A 95 -15.43 -7.12 -3.95
N ILE A 96 -14.26 -7.26 -3.31
CA ILE A 96 -13.78 -8.54 -2.73
C ILE A 96 -14.65 -8.96 -1.52
N PHE A 97 -15.04 -7.99 -0.69
CA PHE A 97 -15.89 -8.23 0.48
C PHE A 97 -17.39 -8.31 0.18
N LYS A 98 -17.77 -8.16 -1.10
CA LYS A 98 -19.17 -8.18 -1.49
C LYS A 98 -19.76 -9.57 -1.38
N GLU A 99 -20.79 -9.70 -0.58
CA GLU A 99 -21.50 -10.96 -0.32
C GLU A 99 -22.96 -10.89 -0.78
N THR A 100 -23.55 -12.06 -0.99
CA THR A 100 -24.99 -12.23 -1.16
C THR A 100 -25.57 -12.99 0.04
N THR A 101 -26.89 -13.09 0.13
CA THR A 101 -27.56 -13.81 1.22
C THR A 101 -27.09 -15.28 1.35
N ASN A 102 -26.69 -15.90 0.25
CA ASN A 102 -26.34 -17.33 0.18
C ASN A 102 -24.88 -17.61 -0.15
N SER A 103 -24.04 -16.58 -0.33
CA SER A 103 -22.62 -16.75 -0.66
C SER A 103 -21.76 -15.71 0.04
N GLY A 104 -20.54 -16.09 0.35
CA GLY A 104 -19.56 -15.29 1.06
C GLY A 104 -19.28 -15.83 2.44
N LEU A 105 -18.28 -15.30 3.12
CA LEU A 105 -17.77 -15.81 4.39
C LEU A 105 -18.84 -15.87 5.49
N SER A 106 -19.73 -14.86 5.54
CA SER A 106 -20.84 -14.88 6.52
C SER A 106 -21.76 -16.08 6.33
N ALA A 107 -22.03 -16.45 5.09
CA ALA A 107 -22.84 -17.64 4.78
C ALA A 107 -22.09 -18.94 5.11
N GLU A 108 -20.78 -19.01 4.81
CA GLU A 108 -19.95 -20.19 5.11
C GLU A 108 -19.79 -20.38 6.63
N LEU A 109 -19.62 -19.30 7.39
CA LEU A 109 -19.56 -19.36 8.85
C LEU A 109 -20.89 -19.87 9.44
N ASN A 110 -22.03 -19.40 8.93
CA ASN A 110 -23.32 -19.92 9.35
C ASN A 110 -23.50 -21.40 8.99
N ARG A 111 -23.07 -21.86 7.82
CA ARG A 111 -23.12 -23.28 7.41
C ARG A 111 -22.21 -24.14 8.29
N TYR A 112 -21.04 -23.63 8.66
CA TYR A 112 -20.15 -24.30 9.58
C TYR A 112 -20.85 -24.57 10.93
N TYR A 113 -21.44 -23.55 11.54
CA TYR A 113 -22.16 -23.70 12.80
C TYR A 113 -23.41 -24.56 12.67
N GLN A 114 -24.10 -24.49 11.54
CA GLN A 114 -25.21 -25.43 11.25
C GLN A 114 -24.71 -26.88 11.21
N SER A 115 -23.53 -27.13 10.66
CA SER A 115 -22.93 -28.48 10.64
C SER A 115 -22.51 -28.94 12.02
N VAL A 116 -22.00 -28.02 12.87
CA VAL A 116 -21.73 -28.30 14.29
C VAL A 116 -23.02 -28.70 15.02
N GLU A 117 -24.11 -27.94 14.83
CA GLU A 117 -25.40 -28.20 15.46
C GLU A 117 -26.02 -29.53 15.01
N ASN A 118 -25.93 -29.86 13.72
CA ASN A 118 -26.38 -31.13 13.17
C ASN A 118 -25.59 -32.31 13.79
N LEU A 119 -24.28 -32.19 13.93
CA LEU A 119 -23.46 -33.21 14.58
C LEU A 119 -23.76 -33.29 16.09
N ARG A 120 -24.00 -32.13 16.74
CA ARG A 120 -24.36 -32.08 18.17
C ARG A 120 -25.63 -32.88 18.48
N THR A 121 -26.62 -32.80 17.59
CA THR A 121 -27.87 -33.58 17.75
C THR A 121 -27.70 -35.06 17.46
N ASN A 122 -26.70 -35.45 16.67
CA ASN A 122 -26.42 -36.86 16.31
C ASN A 122 -24.90 -37.13 16.26
N PRO A 123 -24.19 -37.20 17.40
CA PRO A 123 -22.73 -37.24 17.47
C PRO A 123 -22.09 -38.45 16.80
N ASN A 124 -22.83 -39.56 16.69
CA ASN A 124 -22.34 -40.80 16.08
C ASN A 124 -22.58 -40.88 14.55
N SER A 125 -23.24 -39.88 13.97
CA SER A 125 -23.55 -39.89 12.54
C SER A 125 -22.31 -39.58 11.68
N GLN A 126 -21.84 -40.57 10.93
CA GLN A 126 -20.73 -40.38 10.00
C GLN A 126 -21.05 -39.32 8.92
N VAL A 127 -22.30 -39.21 8.50
CA VAL A 127 -22.74 -38.20 7.51
C VAL A 127 -22.54 -36.81 8.06
N TYR A 128 -22.90 -36.53 9.31
CA TYR A 128 -22.73 -35.20 9.91
C TYR A 128 -21.27 -34.91 10.25
N LYS A 129 -20.46 -35.92 10.59
CA LYS A 129 -19.00 -35.76 10.73
C LYS A 129 -18.37 -35.31 9.42
N THR A 130 -18.68 -36.01 8.32
CA THR A 130 -18.19 -35.64 6.99
C THR A 130 -18.70 -34.25 6.54
N ALA A 131 -19.95 -33.89 6.87
CA ALA A 131 -20.48 -32.56 6.58
C ALA A 131 -19.72 -31.48 7.33
N LEU A 132 -19.38 -31.66 8.61
CA LEU A 132 -18.57 -30.73 9.38
C LEU A 132 -17.13 -30.63 8.85
N GLN A 133 -16.52 -31.77 8.48
CA GLN A 133 -15.19 -31.79 7.85
C GLN A 133 -15.15 -30.91 6.59
N ASN A 134 -16.07 -31.17 5.67
CA ASN A 134 -16.16 -30.41 4.42
C ASN A 134 -16.41 -28.92 4.69
N GLN A 135 -17.33 -28.59 5.60
CA GLN A 135 -17.70 -27.19 5.84
C GLN A 135 -16.60 -26.43 6.58
N GLY A 136 -15.83 -27.07 7.45
CA GLY A 136 -14.65 -26.48 8.08
C GLY A 136 -13.57 -26.14 7.06
N THR A 137 -13.30 -27.05 6.12
CA THR A 137 -12.35 -26.81 5.02
C THR A 137 -12.81 -25.67 4.10
N VAL A 138 -14.09 -25.66 3.70
CA VAL A 138 -14.66 -24.59 2.86
C VAL A 138 -14.58 -23.22 3.55
N LEU A 139 -14.78 -23.16 4.87
CA LEU A 139 -14.63 -21.93 5.64
C LEU A 139 -13.20 -21.38 5.58
N VAL A 140 -12.19 -22.25 5.77
CA VAL A 140 -10.78 -21.87 5.66
C VAL A 140 -10.45 -21.40 4.24
N GLU A 141 -10.86 -22.14 3.21
CA GLU A 141 -10.64 -21.76 1.81
C GLU A 141 -11.29 -20.41 1.48
N SER A 142 -12.48 -20.15 2.00
CA SER A 142 -13.17 -18.87 1.80
C SER A 142 -12.40 -17.69 2.41
N LEU A 143 -11.87 -17.85 3.63
CA LEU A 143 -11.01 -16.85 4.27
C LEU A 143 -9.72 -16.61 3.48
N GLN A 144 -9.04 -17.69 3.07
CA GLN A 144 -7.81 -17.63 2.29
C GLN A 144 -8.03 -16.96 0.92
N ASN A 145 -9.17 -17.21 0.29
CA ASN A 145 -9.53 -16.58 -0.98
C ASN A 145 -9.74 -15.07 -0.86
N ILE A 146 -10.41 -14.61 0.21
CA ILE A 146 -10.58 -13.17 0.49
C ILE A 146 -9.21 -12.54 0.72
N TYR A 147 -8.40 -13.10 1.59
CA TYR A 147 -7.07 -12.60 1.91
C TYR A 147 -6.18 -12.51 0.67
N THR A 148 -6.07 -13.59 -0.09
CA THR A 148 -5.28 -13.66 -1.32
C THR A 148 -5.76 -12.65 -2.37
N SER A 149 -7.08 -12.40 -2.45
CA SER A 149 -7.64 -11.41 -3.36
C SER A 149 -7.24 -9.99 -2.97
N VAL A 150 -7.23 -9.66 -1.68
CA VAL A 150 -6.74 -8.36 -1.18
C VAL A 150 -5.23 -8.21 -1.44
N GLU A 151 -4.42 -9.22 -1.16
CA GLU A 151 -2.99 -9.21 -1.48
C GLU A 151 -2.72 -9.05 -2.99
N LYS A 152 -3.50 -9.72 -3.82
CA LYS A 152 -3.40 -9.61 -5.28
C LYS A 152 -3.67 -8.18 -5.73
N GLN A 153 -4.70 -7.54 -5.15
CA GLN A 153 -4.99 -6.13 -5.45
C GLN A 153 -3.85 -5.21 -5.00
N GLN A 154 -3.27 -5.44 -3.83
CA GLN A 154 -2.09 -4.72 -3.36
C GLN A 154 -0.89 -4.88 -4.31
N LYS A 155 -0.64 -6.10 -4.80
CA LYS A 155 0.42 -6.35 -5.80
C LYS A 155 0.16 -5.65 -7.13
N ASN A 156 -1.10 -5.61 -7.58
CA ASN A 156 -1.48 -4.88 -8.79
C ASN A 156 -1.20 -3.38 -8.62
N GLU A 157 -1.58 -2.80 -7.50
CA GLU A 157 -1.31 -1.38 -7.20
C GLU A 157 0.19 -1.09 -7.12
N LYS A 158 0.98 -2.01 -6.58
CA LYS A 158 2.43 -1.89 -6.58
C LYS A 158 3.00 -1.88 -8.00
N SER A 159 2.54 -2.77 -8.87
CA SER A 159 2.96 -2.81 -10.28
C SER A 159 2.57 -1.52 -11.02
N GLU A 160 1.37 -0.99 -10.75
CA GLU A 160 0.92 0.27 -11.31
C GLU A 160 1.75 1.47 -10.80
N LEU A 161 2.20 1.46 -9.54
CA LEU A 161 3.10 2.48 -9.00
C LEU A 161 4.39 2.57 -9.82
N TYR A 162 4.99 1.44 -10.19
CA TYR A 162 6.19 1.44 -11.04
C TYR A 162 5.92 2.04 -12.42
N THR A 163 4.77 1.72 -13.02
CA THR A 163 4.35 2.29 -14.30
C THR A 163 4.17 3.81 -14.19
N ASN A 164 3.43 4.25 -13.18
CA ASN A 164 3.15 5.68 -12.96
C ASN A 164 4.42 6.51 -12.70
N VAL A 165 5.40 5.94 -11.99
CA VAL A 165 6.71 6.60 -11.80
C VAL A 165 7.48 6.67 -13.13
N GLY A 166 7.36 5.66 -13.97
CA GLY A 166 7.88 5.68 -15.34
C GLY A 166 7.27 6.82 -16.15
N ASP A 167 5.95 6.96 -16.16
CA ASP A 167 5.22 8.03 -16.87
C ASP A 167 5.62 9.42 -16.37
N VAL A 168 5.77 9.59 -15.06
CA VAL A 168 6.28 10.83 -14.45
C VAL A 168 7.67 11.16 -14.98
N ASN A 169 8.58 10.20 -15.00
CA ASN A 169 9.94 10.41 -15.49
C ASN A 169 9.98 10.75 -16.98
N ASP A 170 9.11 10.15 -17.78
CA ASP A 170 9.02 10.45 -19.21
C ASP A 170 8.41 11.84 -19.45
N THR A 171 7.41 12.23 -18.66
CA THR A 171 6.85 13.60 -18.70
C THR A 171 7.89 14.65 -18.30
N LEU A 172 8.68 14.41 -17.25
CA LEU A 172 9.78 15.29 -16.85
C LEU A 172 10.82 15.44 -17.97
N LYS A 173 11.20 14.36 -18.65
CA LYS A 173 12.12 14.42 -19.81
C LYS A 173 11.52 15.25 -20.94
N GLN A 174 10.24 15.07 -21.25
CA GLN A 174 9.56 15.85 -22.29
C GLN A 174 9.54 17.34 -21.95
N ILE A 175 9.28 17.72 -20.69
CA ILE A 175 9.38 19.12 -20.24
C ILE A 175 10.80 19.65 -20.45
N GLY A 176 11.84 18.87 -20.10
CA GLY A 176 13.23 19.22 -20.35
C GLY A 176 13.52 19.49 -21.83
N ILE A 177 13.02 18.64 -22.73
CA ILE A 177 13.14 18.81 -24.19
C ILE A 177 12.41 20.08 -24.67
N ILE A 178 11.22 20.39 -24.14
CA ILE A 178 10.50 21.62 -24.48
C ILE A 178 11.30 22.83 -24.00
N ASN A 179 11.86 22.81 -22.80
CA ASN A 179 12.68 23.89 -22.27
C ASN A 179 13.97 24.09 -23.11
N GLU A 180 14.60 23.03 -23.61
CA GLU A 180 15.72 23.11 -24.53
C GLU A 180 15.31 23.82 -25.83
N LYS A 181 14.15 23.48 -26.40
CA LYS A 181 13.61 24.16 -27.59
C LYS A 181 13.32 25.64 -27.32
N ILE A 182 12.74 25.95 -26.15
CA ILE A 182 12.51 27.36 -25.74
C ILE A 182 13.83 28.11 -25.64
N GLY A 183 14.87 27.52 -25.07
CA GLY A 183 16.20 28.12 -24.99
C GLY A 183 16.83 28.37 -26.38
N LYS A 184 16.55 27.49 -27.36
CA LYS A 184 17.11 27.57 -28.72
C LYS A 184 16.32 28.48 -29.66
N TYR A 185 15.00 28.46 -29.59
CA TYR A 185 14.10 29.13 -30.55
C TYR A 185 13.35 30.32 -29.95
N GLY A 186 13.50 30.58 -28.66
CA GLY A 186 12.73 31.56 -27.91
C GLY A 186 11.40 31.02 -27.37
N GLU A 187 10.75 31.83 -26.55
CA GLU A 187 9.43 31.50 -25.95
C GLU A 187 8.33 31.70 -26.99
N THR A 188 8.02 30.64 -27.74
CA THR A 188 6.85 30.65 -28.62
C THR A 188 5.61 30.18 -27.86
N ASN A 189 4.44 30.75 -28.20
CA ASN A 189 3.18 30.40 -27.52
C ASN A 189 2.88 28.90 -27.56
N ASP A 190 3.18 28.21 -28.67
CA ASP A 190 2.95 26.80 -28.85
C ASP A 190 3.81 25.92 -27.91
N LEU A 191 5.08 26.29 -27.72
CA LEU A 191 5.98 25.58 -26.80
C LEU A 191 5.54 25.79 -25.34
N LEU A 192 5.09 27.00 -25.02
CA LEU A 192 4.58 27.32 -23.70
C LEU A 192 3.26 26.59 -23.40
N ASP A 193 2.34 26.50 -24.36
CA ASP A 193 1.08 25.76 -24.22
C ASP A 193 1.36 24.25 -24.04
N LYS A 194 2.33 23.68 -24.80
CA LYS A 194 2.73 22.29 -24.65
C LYS A 194 3.38 22.00 -23.31
N ARG A 195 4.21 22.93 -22.80
CA ARG A 195 4.81 22.80 -21.48
C ARG A 195 3.76 22.81 -20.37
N ASP A 196 2.82 23.76 -20.41
CA ASP A 196 1.72 23.82 -19.46
C ASP A 196 0.84 22.56 -19.50
N GLN A 197 0.64 21.96 -20.68
CA GLN A 197 -0.07 20.69 -20.80
C GLN A 197 0.67 19.55 -20.09
N LEU A 198 1.98 19.43 -20.27
CA LEU A 198 2.81 18.41 -19.60
C LEU A 198 2.86 18.64 -18.08
N GLU A 199 2.93 19.88 -17.63
CA GLU A 199 2.84 20.23 -16.20
C GLU A 199 1.47 19.81 -15.62
N SER A 200 0.39 20.08 -16.35
CA SER A 200 -0.96 19.64 -15.95
C SER A 200 -1.08 18.12 -15.90
N GLU A 201 -0.46 17.39 -16.84
CA GLU A 201 -0.39 15.94 -16.86
C GLU A 201 0.39 15.42 -15.65
N LEU A 202 1.55 16.00 -15.35
CA LEU A 202 2.36 15.65 -14.20
C LEU A 202 1.62 15.86 -12.86
N SER A 203 0.76 16.91 -12.81
CA SER A 203 -0.07 17.19 -11.63
C SER A 203 -1.10 16.10 -11.32
N ASN A 204 -1.40 15.16 -12.23
CA ASN A 204 -2.24 14.02 -11.93
C ASN A 204 -1.53 13.05 -10.97
N TYR A 205 -0.21 12.93 -11.12
CA TYR A 205 0.59 11.97 -10.38
C TYR A 205 1.08 12.49 -9.02
N ALA A 206 1.43 13.77 -8.94
CA ALA A 206 1.98 14.38 -7.72
C ALA A 206 1.66 15.87 -7.61
N ASP A 207 1.83 16.43 -6.41
CA ASP A 207 1.83 17.86 -6.21
C ASP A 207 3.12 18.47 -6.79
N ILE A 208 2.95 19.39 -7.71
CA ILE A 208 4.06 20.09 -8.36
C ILE A 208 4.00 21.59 -8.08
N SER A 209 5.16 22.23 -8.09
CA SER A 209 5.29 23.67 -8.10
C SER A 209 6.31 24.10 -9.16
N VAL A 210 5.95 25.13 -9.93
CA VAL A 210 6.77 25.63 -11.04
C VAL A 210 7.15 27.07 -10.76
N SER A 211 8.44 27.38 -10.84
CA SER A 211 8.96 28.76 -10.86
C SER A 211 9.54 29.08 -12.24
N ARG A 212 9.31 30.33 -12.68
CA ARG A 212 9.77 30.87 -13.97
C ARG A 212 10.46 32.22 -13.79
N ASP A 213 11.22 32.33 -12.68
CA ASP A 213 11.84 33.61 -12.29
C ASP A 213 13.10 33.90 -13.11
N ASN A 214 13.23 35.16 -13.60
CA ASN A 214 14.40 35.64 -14.33
C ASN A 214 14.83 34.78 -15.54
N GLY A 215 13.88 34.16 -16.23
CA GLY A 215 14.16 33.27 -17.37
C GLY A 215 14.66 31.88 -17.00
N PHE A 216 14.72 31.56 -15.73
CA PHE A 216 15.05 30.21 -15.26
C PHE A 216 13.77 29.42 -14.92
N TYR A 217 13.69 28.22 -15.47
CA TYR A 217 12.61 27.29 -15.18
C TYR A 217 13.06 26.30 -14.14
N GLU A 218 12.30 26.17 -13.06
CA GLU A 218 12.46 25.17 -12.03
C GLU A 218 11.11 24.47 -11.78
N LEU A 219 11.12 23.13 -11.73
CA LEU A 219 9.97 22.32 -11.35
C LEU A 219 10.32 21.49 -10.12
N LYS A 220 9.47 21.55 -9.12
CA LYS A 220 9.59 20.75 -7.89
C LYS A 220 8.40 19.80 -7.77
N ILE A 221 8.67 18.57 -7.31
CA ILE A 221 7.67 17.60 -6.89
C ILE A 221 7.70 17.56 -5.37
N SER A 222 6.58 17.88 -4.72
CA SER A 222 6.46 17.94 -3.24
C SER A 222 7.59 18.71 -2.55
N GLY A 223 8.08 19.77 -3.21
CA GLY A 223 9.15 20.61 -2.69
C GLY A 223 10.57 20.15 -3.04
N GLN A 224 10.77 18.95 -3.62
CA GLN A 224 12.08 18.52 -4.12
C GLN A 224 12.26 18.86 -5.59
N THR A 225 13.40 19.41 -5.95
CA THR A 225 13.69 19.88 -7.32
C THR A 225 13.85 18.69 -8.28
N ALA A 226 12.92 18.55 -9.23
CA ALA A 226 12.95 17.56 -10.30
C ALA A 226 13.56 18.10 -11.60
N ILE A 227 13.32 19.38 -11.92
CA ILE A 227 13.97 20.05 -13.04
C ILE A 227 14.63 21.34 -12.53
N SER A 228 15.91 21.53 -12.82
CA SER A 228 16.66 22.73 -12.48
C SER A 228 17.38 23.29 -13.70
N ASN A 229 17.63 24.59 -13.67
CA ASN A 229 18.36 25.30 -14.77
C ASN A 229 17.80 24.93 -16.16
N ASN A 230 16.49 24.97 -16.30
CA ASN A 230 15.73 24.69 -17.52
C ASN A 230 15.75 23.20 -17.95
N THR A 231 16.92 22.59 -18.10
CA THR A 231 17.08 21.31 -18.78
C THR A 231 17.64 20.18 -17.92
N ASN A 232 18.09 20.47 -16.70
CA ASN A 232 18.65 19.44 -15.83
C ASN A 232 17.52 18.67 -15.14
N VAL A 233 17.17 17.52 -15.73
CA VAL A 233 16.09 16.64 -15.27
C VAL A 233 16.66 15.58 -14.35
N LYS A 234 16.08 15.45 -13.16
CA LYS A 234 16.35 14.39 -12.17
C LYS A 234 15.21 13.39 -12.18
N THR A 235 15.53 12.11 -12.06
CA THR A 235 14.54 11.04 -12.05
C THR A 235 13.96 10.80 -10.66
N LEU A 236 12.67 10.49 -10.63
CA LEU A 236 11.96 9.99 -9.45
C LEU A 236 12.17 8.47 -9.38
N ASN A 237 12.56 7.96 -8.23
CA ASN A 237 12.80 6.54 -8.00
C ASN A 237 11.93 6.01 -6.86
N ILE A 238 11.55 4.73 -6.94
CA ILE A 238 10.88 4.03 -5.85
C ILE A 238 11.96 3.39 -4.97
N VAL A 239 11.86 3.61 -3.68
CA VAL A 239 12.72 2.98 -2.66
C VAL A 239 11.86 2.11 -1.76
N GLU A 240 12.28 0.87 -1.57
CA GLU A 240 11.66 -0.08 -0.65
C GLU A 240 12.65 -0.41 0.46
N GLU A 241 12.28 -0.09 1.68
CA GLU A 241 13.06 -0.41 2.88
C GLU A 241 12.24 -1.30 3.80
N ASN A 242 12.83 -2.38 4.27
CA ASN A 242 12.25 -3.24 5.28
C ASN A 242 12.83 -2.87 6.65
N THR A 243 12.18 -1.95 7.34
CA THR A 243 12.68 -1.35 8.58
C THR A 243 12.81 -2.35 9.72
N VAL A 244 11.89 -3.31 9.81
CA VAL A 244 11.88 -4.29 10.90
C VAL A 244 12.91 -5.40 10.71
N GLN A 245 13.28 -5.71 9.48
CA GLN A 245 14.37 -6.67 9.24
C GLN A 245 15.71 -6.19 9.77
N LYS A 246 15.95 -4.87 9.80
CA LYS A 246 17.18 -4.31 10.38
C LYS A 246 17.31 -4.63 11.86
N ASP A 247 16.22 -4.55 12.61
CA ASP A 247 16.23 -4.74 14.06
C ASP A 247 16.15 -6.23 14.47
N LYS A 248 15.31 -7.00 13.81
CA LYS A 248 15.12 -8.44 14.11
C LYS A 248 16.24 -9.33 13.58
N PHE A 249 16.82 -8.99 12.43
CA PHE A 249 17.70 -9.89 11.71
C PHE A 249 19.12 -9.37 11.54
N ASN A 250 19.52 -8.29 12.20
CA ASN A 250 20.86 -7.70 12.06
C ASN A 250 21.28 -7.55 10.58
N TYR A 251 20.35 -7.15 9.73
CA TYR A 251 20.49 -7.10 8.27
C TYR A 251 21.63 -6.16 7.82
N THR A 252 22.03 -5.25 8.68
CA THR A 252 23.13 -4.30 8.46
C THR A 252 24.51 -4.96 8.29
N LYS A 253 24.63 -6.26 8.51
CA LYS A 253 25.92 -6.98 8.37
C LYS A 253 26.06 -7.76 7.07
N PHE A 254 25.15 -7.58 6.10
CA PHE A 254 25.38 -8.17 4.79
C PHE A 254 26.52 -7.45 4.08
N ASN A 255 27.67 -8.07 4.05
CA ASN A 255 28.80 -7.57 3.29
C ASN A 255 28.76 -8.14 1.87
N THR A 256 28.20 -7.40 0.93
CA THR A 256 28.13 -7.76 -0.49
C THR A 256 29.51 -7.93 -1.13
N ILE A 257 30.57 -7.37 -0.52
CA ILE A 257 31.93 -7.41 -1.06
C ILE A 257 32.62 -8.74 -0.76
N THR A 258 32.32 -9.35 0.38
CA THR A 258 32.99 -10.59 0.81
C THR A 258 32.18 -11.84 0.53
N ASN A 259 30.94 -11.70 0.08
CA ASN A 259 30.02 -12.84 -0.11
C ASN A 259 29.87 -13.75 1.13
N THR A 260 30.32 -13.27 2.27
CA THR A 260 30.16 -13.95 3.56
C THR A 260 28.88 -13.43 4.18
N THR A 261 27.90 -14.28 4.25
CA THR A 261 26.66 -14.03 4.97
C THR A 261 26.93 -14.20 6.47
N ASP A 262 27.34 -13.14 7.12
CA ASP A 262 27.26 -13.04 8.59
C ASP A 262 25.81 -12.75 9.04
N ILE A 263 24.87 -12.94 8.14
CA ILE A 263 23.46 -12.73 8.44
C ILE A 263 22.91 -14.03 9.00
N PHE A 264 22.98 -14.09 10.26
CA PHE A 264 22.18 -15.00 11.03
C PHE A 264 20.88 -14.27 11.39
N ASN A 265 19.75 -14.75 10.87
CA ASN A 265 18.42 -14.33 11.29
C ASN A 265 17.98 -15.22 12.45
N PRO A 266 18.26 -14.85 13.71
CA PRO A 266 17.69 -15.58 14.81
C PRO A 266 16.17 -15.39 14.78
N LEU A 267 15.45 -16.48 14.58
CA LEU A 267 14.07 -16.56 14.97
C LEU A 267 14.10 -16.62 16.50
N LYS A 268 14.09 -15.44 17.13
CA LYS A 268 14.05 -15.34 18.58
C LYS A 268 12.62 -15.64 19.01
N TYR A 269 12.41 -16.80 19.60
CA TYR A 269 11.33 -16.90 20.56
C TYR A 269 11.67 -15.97 21.72
N ASN A 270 10.70 -15.21 22.18
CA ASN A 270 10.86 -14.23 23.24
C ASN A 270 11.65 -14.81 24.42
N ASP A 271 12.45 -13.99 25.10
CA ASP A 271 13.22 -14.41 26.29
C ASP A 271 12.34 -15.03 27.38
N ASP A 272 11.02 -14.80 27.33
CA ASP A 272 10.00 -15.40 28.20
C ASP A 272 9.43 -16.74 27.68
N PHE A 273 9.83 -17.20 26.49
CA PHE A 273 9.50 -18.54 26.04
C PHE A 273 10.38 -19.57 26.78
N THR A 274 10.09 -19.70 28.03
CA THR A 274 10.26 -20.94 28.74
C THR A 274 9.05 -21.81 28.37
N LEU A 275 9.30 -22.99 27.85
CA LEU A 275 8.42 -24.09 28.21
C LEU A 275 8.40 -24.04 29.71
N LYS A 276 7.35 -23.41 30.31
CA LYS A 276 7.35 -23.09 31.73
C LYS A 276 7.69 -24.36 32.47
N THR A 277 8.88 -24.39 33.05
CA THR A 277 9.34 -25.48 33.93
C THR A 277 8.42 -25.70 35.14
N THR A 278 7.47 -24.80 35.35
CA THR A 278 6.38 -24.96 36.33
C THR A 278 5.31 -25.96 35.89
N ASN A 279 5.23 -26.29 34.58
CA ASN A 279 4.37 -27.39 34.13
C ASN A 279 5.15 -28.70 34.27
N THR A 280 4.83 -29.48 35.26
CA THR A 280 5.29 -30.85 35.36
C THR A 280 4.69 -31.65 34.20
N PHE A 281 5.55 -32.08 33.28
CA PHE A 281 5.17 -33.05 32.25
C PHE A 281 5.14 -34.43 32.89
N ASP A 282 4.14 -35.20 32.53
CA ASP A 282 4.01 -36.59 32.93
C ASP A 282 4.53 -37.54 31.84
N THR A 283 4.84 -38.76 32.24
CA THR A 283 5.27 -39.80 31.29
C THR A 283 4.23 -39.93 30.16
N ASN A 284 4.70 -39.91 28.90
CA ASN A 284 3.95 -39.95 27.65
C ASN A 284 3.39 -38.61 27.14
N ASP A 285 3.57 -37.52 27.85
CA ASP A 285 3.27 -36.20 27.28
C ASP A 285 4.16 -35.94 26.04
N VAL A 286 3.60 -35.30 25.02
CA VAL A 286 4.28 -35.08 23.74
C VAL A 286 4.40 -33.58 23.47
N VAL A 287 5.62 -33.15 23.16
CA VAL A 287 5.89 -31.79 22.70
C VAL A 287 6.28 -31.86 21.23
N THR A 288 5.53 -31.19 20.39
CA THR A 288 5.73 -31.17 18.94
C THR A 288 6.11 -29.78 18.48
N TYR A 289 7.21 -29.64 17.76
CA TYR A 289 7.55 -28.46 17.02
C TYR A 289 7.13 -28.61 15.57
N LYS A 290 6.46 -27.58 15.02
CA LYS A 290 6.05 -27.51 13.60
C LYS A 290 6.64 -26.29 12.95
N LEU A 291 7.23 -26.49 11.77
CA LEU A 291 7.76 -25.45 10.89
C LEU A 291 6.78 -25.27 9.71
N ASN A 292 6.24 -24.09 9.52
CA ASN A 292 5.27 -23.74 8.46
C ASN A 292 4.03 -24.67 8.41
N ASN A 293 3.67 -25.31 9.50
CA ASN A 293 2.66 -26.37 9.53
C ASN A 293 2.92 -27.56 8.58
N GLU A 294 4.11 -27.63 7.97
CA GLU A 294 4.47 -28.63 6.96
C GLU A 294 5.39 -29.71 7.54
N PHE A 295 6.41 -29.30 8.27
CA PHE A 295 7.38 -30.21 8.86
C PHE A 295 7.22 -30.25 10.36
N GLU A 296 7.24 -31.44 10.96
CA GLU A 296 7.10 -31.59 12.40
C GLU A 296 8.12 -32.57 13.01
N VAL A 297 8.48 -32.31 14.24
CA VAL A 297 9.23 -33.21 15.10
C VAL A 297 8.61 -33.25 16.48
N SER A 298 8.54 -34.43 17.08
CA SER A 298 7.94 -34.62 18.40
C SER A 298 8.91 -35.28 19.37
N VAL A 299 8.86 -34.84 20.61
CA VAL A 299 9.57 -35.42 21.74
C VAL A 299 8.55 -35.90 22.75
N THR A 300 8.68 -37.16 23.15
CA THR A 300 7.83 -37.77 24.20
C THR A 300 8.57 -37.73 25.53
N TYR A 301 7.90 -37.24 26.59
CA TYR A 301 8.47 -37.27 27.92
C TYR A 301 8.70 -38.73 28.38
N GLY A 302 9.88 -39.02 28.89
CA GLY A 302 10.31 -40.35 29.28
C GLY A 302 10.94 -41.19 28.16
N GLU A 303 10.97 -40.71 26.89
CA GLU A 303 11.70 -41.41 25.83
C GLU A 303 13.21 -41.35 26.03
N SER A 304 13.91 -42.37 25.54
CA SER A 304 15.36 -42.41 25.52
C SER A 304 15.87 -41.90 24.18
N LEU A 305 16.63 -40.81 24.18
CA LEU A 305 17.17 -40.18 23.00
C LEU A 305 18.69 -40.15 23.05
N SER A 306 19.33 -40.54 21.94
CA SER A 306 20.76 -40.50 21.77
C SER A 306 21.15 -39.29 20.91
N GLY A 307 22.15 -38.51 21.33
CA GLY A 307 22.60 -37.35 20.59
C GLY A 307 23.71 -36.60 21.32
N ASP A 308 24.11 -35.48 20.72
CA ASP A 308 25.04 -34.53 21.34
C ASP A 308 24.29 -33.61 22.30
N TRP A 309 24.26 -34.03 23.56
CA TRP A 309 23.52 -33.32 24.58
C TRP A 309 24.21 -32.06 25.12
N ASP A 310 25.49 -31.90 24.86
CA ASP A 310 26.31 -30.82 25.42
C ASP A 310 26.61 -29.69 24.42
N ASN A 311 26.15 -29.82 23.16
CA ASN A 311 26.52 -28.94 22.06
C ASN A 311 28.06 -28.80 21.85
N ASP A 312 28.84 -29.74 22.37
CA ASP A 312 30.27 -29.78 22.19
C ASP A 312 30.62 -30.84 21.14
N ILE A 313 31.08 -30.38 19.99
CA ILE A 313 31.48 -31.25 18.85
C ILE A 313 32.57 -32.29 19.20
N ASN A 314 33.18 -32.16 20.35
CA ASN A 314 34.25 -33.07 20.83
C ASN A 314 33.72 -34.13 21.80
N THR A 315 32.46 -34.07 22.24
CA THR A 315 31.90 -35.09 23.13
C THR A 315 31.17 -36.18 22.37
N ALA A 316 31.29 -37.40 22.83
CA ALA A 316 30.62 -38.55 22.24
C ALA A 316 29.09 -38.45 22.50
N ASN A 317 28.30 -38.86 21.50
CA ASN A 317 26.84 -38.97 21.66
C ASN A 317 26.48 -39.78 22.89
N THR A 318 25.71 -39.22 23.78
CA THR A 318 25.20 -39.90 24.98
C THR A 318 23.72 -40.16 24.84
N THR A 319 23.24 -41.20 25.54
CA THR A 319 21.80 -41.50 25.60
C THR A 319 21.25 -41.02 26.91
N GLN A 320 20.24 -40.12 26.85
CA GLN A 320 19.54 -39.63 28.04
C GLN A 320 18.05 -39.85 27.93
N THR A 321 17.39 -39.97 29.10
CA THR A 321 15.93 -40.01 29.17
C THR A 321 15.40 -38.57 29.22
N VAL A 322 14.44 -38.27 28.37
CA VAL A 322 13.79 -36.94 28.31
C VAL A 322 13.02 -36.68 29.59
N ASN A 323 13.29 -35.55 30.21
CA ASN A 323 12.70 -35.05 31.44
C ASN A 323 12.54 -33.52 31.39
N ASN A 324 11.95 -32.92 32.42
CA ASN A 324 11.68 -31.48 32.48
C ASN A 324 12.94 -30.60 32.32
N ASN A 325 14.11 -31.10 32.68
CA ASN A 325 15.35 -30.30 32.61
C ASN A 325 16.03 -30.36 31.23
N ASN A 326 15.68 -31.31 30.38
CA ASN A 326 16.36 -31.52 29.09
C ASN A 326 15.39 -31.59 27.89
N LEU A 327 14.11 -31.29 28.09
CA LEU A 327 13.08 -31.37 27.04
C LEU A 327 13.38 -30.44 25.85
N THR A 328 13.77 -29.20 26.11
CA THR A 328 14.13 -28.23 25.07
C THR A 328 15.37 -28.67 24.30
N ARG A 329 16.33 -29.27 24.98
CA ARG A 329 17.53 -29.86 24.38
C ARG A 329 17.20 -31.05 23.51
N ALA A 330 16.31 -31.94 23.97
CA ALA A 330 15.81 -33.06 23.19
C ALA A 330 15.09 -32.60 21.91
N LEU A 331 14.29 -31.52 22.02
CA LEU A 331 13.59 -30.94 20.88
C LEU A 331 14.59 -30.34 19.87
N ALA A 332 15.59 -29.61 20.34
CA ALA A 332 16.65 -29.05 19.48
C ALA A 332 17.41 -30.16 18.74
N LEU A 333 17.76 -31.26 19.42
CA LEU A 333 18.42 -32.41 18.78
C LEU A 333 17.55 -33.01 17.66
N LYS A 334 16.27 -33.19 17.88
CA LYS A 334 15.37 -33.75 16.86
C LYS A 334 15.14 -32.79 15.69
N ILE A 335 15.04 -31.48 15.92
CA ILE A 335 14.94 -30.47 14.85
C ILE A 335 16.19 -30.52 13.97
N ASN A 336 17.37 -30.49 14.57
CA ASN A 336 18.64 -30.50 13.85
C ASN A 336 18.92 -31.84 13.13
N ALA A 337 18.37 -32.93 13.59
CA ALA A 337 18.48 -34.25 12.96
C ALA A 337 17.42 -34.50 11.86
N ASN A 338 16.36 -33.70 11.80
CA ASN A 338 15.29 -33.87 10.82
C ASN A 338 15.76 -33.51 9.40
N SER A 339 15.60 -34.44 8.46
CA SER A 339 16.08 -34.27 7.07
C SER A 339 15.49 -33.06 6.33
N ASN A 340 14.26 -32.67 6.67
CA ASN A 340 13.54 -31.57 6.01
C ASN A 340 13.80 -30.22 6.69
N MET A 341 14.09 -30.21 7.99
CA MET A 341 14.31 -28.98 8.76
C MET A 341 15.77 -28.56 8.84
N LYS A 342 16.70 -29.53 8.90
CA LYS A 342 18.13 -29.27 9.10
C LYS A 342 18.77 -28.32 8.10
N ASP A 343 18.23 -28.22 6.89
CA ASP A 343 18.74 -27.35 5.84
C ASP A 343 18.07 -25.96 5.87
N LEU A 344 16.98 -25.80 6.61
CA LEU A 344 16.21 -24.57 6.73
C LEU A 344 16.51 -23.81 8.03
N VAL A 345 16.60 -24.54 9.14
CA VAL A 345 16.77 -23.95 10.48
C VAL A 345 17.86 -24.65 11.28
N THR A 346 18.34 -23.98 12.32
CA THR A 346 19.19 -24.55 13.36
C THR A 346 18.55 -24.29 14.72
N ALA A 347 18.34 -25.33 15.51
CA ALA A 347 17.78 -25.22 16.85
C ALA A 347 18.91 -25.28 17.90
N TYR A 348 18.82 -24.42 18.90
CA TYR A 348 19.73 -24.35 20.04
C TYR A 348 18.96 -24.50 21.34
N ASN A 349 19.59 -25.16 22.30
CA ASN A 349 19.16 -25.12 23.67
C ASN A 349 19.85 -23.97 24.39
N GLY A 350 19.09 -23.08 25.01
CA GLY A 350 19.65 -21.89 25.63
C GLY A 350 19.86 -20.72 24.68
N ASP A 351 20.45 -19.66 25.20
CA ASP A 351 20.87 -18.48 24.44
C ASP A 351 22.36 -18.55 24.13
N TYR A 352 22.84 -17.73 23.23
CA TYR A 352 24.27 -17.59 22.97
C TYR A 352 24.66 -16.13 22.84
N SER A 353 25.91 -15.84 23.14
CA SER A 353 26.59 -14.60 22.80
C SER A 353 27.61 -14.85 21.70
N ILE A 354 28.00 -13.81 20.98
CA ILE A 354 29.08 -13.89 19.99
C ILE A 354 30.32 -13.28 20.60
N ASP A 355 31.43 -14.03 20.61
CA ASP A 355 32.70 -13.54 21.10
C ASP A 355 33.37 -12.53 20.14
N ALA A 356 34.50 -11.94 20.57
CA ALA A 356 35.23 -10.97 19.75
C ALA A 356 35.80 -11.57 18.44
N ASN A 357 35.82 -12.89 18.30
CA ASN A 357 36.30 -13.62 17.12
C ASN A 357 35.15 -14.07 16.21
N GLY A 358 33.88 -13.76 16.59
CA GLY A 358 32.69 -14.18 15.83
C GLY A 358 32.19 -15.59 16.18
N ASN A 359 32.71 -16.24 17.21
CA ASN A 359 32.26 -17.56 17.62
C ASN A 359 31.06 -17.45 18.57
N LYS A 360 30.16 -18.42 18.47
CA LYS A 360 28.99 -18.52 19.37
C LYS A 360 29.45 -19.15 20.70
N ILE A 361 29.17 -18.45 21.80
CA ILE A 361 29.34 -18.95 23.15
C ILE A 361 27.94 -19.21 23.74
N THR A 362 27.67 -20.45 24.08
CA THR A 362 26.39 -20.86 24.68
C THR A 362 26.26 -20.28 26.09
N ASP A 363 25.15 -19.61 26.37
CA ASP A 363 24.81 -19.15 27.72
C ASP A 363 24.02 -20.22 28.46
N ASN A 364 24.69 -21.01 29.26
CA ASN A 364 24.09 -22.10 30.03
C ASN A 364 23.14 -21.61 31.15
N SER A 365 23.06 -20.30 31.41
CA SER A 365 22.10 -19.77 32.38
C SER A 365 20.65 -19.84 31.91
N LYS A 366 20.45 -20.15 30.62
CA LYS A 366 19.13 -20.26 29.96
C LYS A 366 18.88 -21.66 29.38
N ASP A 367 19.28 -22.68 30.07
CA ASP A 367 19.21 -24.09 29.61
C ASP A 367 17.79 -24.58 29.26
N ASN A 368 16.75 -23.90 29.69
CA ASN A 368 15.36 -24.27 29.44
C ASN A 368 14.71 -23.52 28.28
N TYR A 369 15.50 -22.79 27.51
CA TYR A 369 15.02 -22.04 26.34
C TYR A 369 15.31 -22.81 25.06
N LEU A 370 14.36 -22.84 24.15
CA LEU A 370 14.57 -23.30 22.78
C LEU A 370 14.74 -22.07 21.87
N ARG A 371 15.85 -22.03 21.14
CA ARG A 371 16.09 -21.01 20.14
C ARG A 371 16.21 -21.63 18.76
N ILE A 372 15.46 -21.13 17.80
CA ILE A 372 15.48 -21.61 16.43
C ILE A 372 15.90 -20.47 15.52
N GLU A 373 16.86 -20.74 14.65
CA GLU A 373 17.41 -19.76 13.73
C GLU A 373 17.27 -20.23 12.29
N SER A 374 16.77 -19.34 11.41
CA SER A 374 16.82 -19.58 9.97
C SER A 374 18.27 -19.58 9.47
N LYS A 375 18.63 -20.50 8.61
CA LYS A 375 19.95 -20.54 7.96
C LYS A 375 20.11 -19.48 6.89
N PHE A 376 19.02 -18.92 6.41
CA PHE A 376 19.02 -17.94 5.33
C PHE A 376 18.33 -16.65 5.79
N GLY A 377 18.87 -15.50 5.37
CA GLY A 377 18.26 -14.21 5.61
C GLY A 377 17.16 -13.87 4.61
N GLY A 378 16.29 -12.93 4.99
CA GLY A 378 15.26 -12.35 4.13
C GLY A 378 13.84 -12.76 4.51
N ILE A 379 12.86 -11.92 4.13
CA ILE A 379 11.43 -12.13 4.43
C ILE A 379 10.93 -13.48 3.91
N GLN A 380 11.41 -13.92 2.75
CA GLN A 380 11.03 -15.22 2.17
C GLN A 380 11.45 -16.41 3.04
N ASN A 381 12.33 -16.21 4.00
CA ASN A 381 12.82 -17.21 4.93
C ASN A 381 12.28 -17.02 6.35
N GLN A 382 11.24 -16.21 6.51
CA GLN A 382 10.44 -16.22 7.73
C GLN A 382 9.59 -17.47 7.76
N PHE A 383 9.65 -18.17 8.88
CA PHE A 383 8.88 -19.39 9.10
C PHE A 383 7.75 -19.12 10.10
N ASP A 384 6.62 -19.75 9.85
CA ASP A 384 5.52 -19.81 10.81
C ASP A 384 5.74 -21.04 11.70
N ASP A 385 6.20 -20.78 12.90
CA ASP A 385 6.60 -21.82 13.84
C ASP A 385 5.57 -21.99 14.92
N ARG A 386 5.36 -23.24 15.30
CA ARG A 386 4.42 -23.59 16.37
C ARG A 386 4.98 -24.67 17.25
N ILE A 387 4.75 -24.56 18.56
CA ILE A 387 4.95 -25.64 19.52
C ILE A 387 3.61 -26.09 20.04
N THR A 388 3.33 -27.38 19.97
CA THR A 388 2.13 -28.01 20.51
C THR A 388 2.53 -28.93 21.65
N ILE A 389 1.89 -28.78 22.79
CA ILE A 389 2.04 -29.63 23.98
C ILE A 389 0.79 -30.46 24.10
N GLU A 390 0.93 -31.78 24.04
CA GLU A 390 -0.15 -32.72 24.23
C GLU A 390 0.02 -33.46 25.57
N ARG A 391 -0.93 -33.26 26.45
CA ARG A 391 -1.05 -34.05 27.68
C ARG A 391 -1.75 -35.38 27.35
N ARG A 392 -1.14 -36.49 27.72
CA ARG A 392 -1.69 -37.80 27.44
C ARG A 392 -2.13 -38.52 28.69
N ASP A 393 -3.16 -39.38 28.56
CA ASP A 393 -3.65 -40.22 29.67
C ASP A 393 -2.56 -41.21 30.04
N ASN A 394 -2.22 -41.28 31.34
CA ASN A 394 -1.20 -42.22 31.81
C ASN A 394 -1.60 -43.68 31.67
N ALA A 395 -2.90 -44.00 31.67
CA ALA A 395 -3.43 -45.36 31.51
C ALA A 395 -3.59 -45.74 30.02
N ASP A 396 -3.83 -44.76 29.15
CA ASP A 396 -3.95 -44.92 27.70
C ASP A 396 -3.17 -43.81 26.97
N PRO A 397 -1.88 -44.04 26.65
CA PRO A 397 -1.03 -43.03 25.99
C PRO A 397 -1.52 -42.59 24.59
N THR A 398 -2.49 -43.26 24.01
CA THR A 398 -3.07 -42.87 22.72
C THR A 398 -4.11 -41.77 22.86
N LYS A 399 -4.61 -41.54 24.08
CA LYS A 399 -5.65 -40.55 24.36
C LYS A 399 -5.04 -39.23 24.78
N VAL A 400 -5.31 -38.19 24.00
CA VAL A 400 -4.96 -36.79 24.34
C VAL A 400 -6.01 -36.26 25.31
N VAL A 401 -5.56 -35.84 26.50
CA VAL A 401 -6.41 -35.29 27.58
C VAL A 401 -6.48 -33.77 27.49
N ALA A 402 -5.37 -33.13 27.08
CA ALA A 402 -5.28 -31.69 26.88
C ALA A 402 -4.27 -31.38 25.77
N ARG A 403 -4.48 -30.28 25.06
CA ARG A 403 -3.57 -29.78 24.03
C ARG A 403 -3.43 -28.28 24.17
N GLU A 404 -2.21 -27.78 24.13
CA GLU A 404 -1.87 -26.35 24.10
C GLU A 404 -0.97 -26.09 22.89
N SER A 405 -1.23 -25.02 22.16
CA SER A 405 -0.38 -24.60 21.06
C SER A 405 0.12 -23.19 21.28
N ILE A 406 1.39 -22.98 21.05
CA ILE A 406 2.10 -21.71 21.17
C ILE A 406 2.63 -21.38 19.78
N TYR A 407 2.18 -20.27 19.22
CA TYR A 407 2.58 -19.80 17.90
C TYR A 407 3.69 -18.78 18.04
N LYS A 408 4.61 -18.77 17.08
CA LYS A 408 5.69 -17.80 17.02
C LYS A 408 5.16 -16.36 16.97
N ASN A 409 4.10 -16.11 16.19
CA ASN A 409 3.52 -14.78 16.04
C ASN A 409 2.90 -14.24 17.34
N ASP A 410 2.49 -15.12 18.25
CA ASP A 410 2.00 -14.74 19.58
C ASP A 410 3.13 -14.18 20.46
N LEU A 411 4.37 -14.57 20.14
CA LEU A 411 5.57 -14.21 20.88
C LEU A 411 6.33 -13.02 20.27
N GLU A 412 6.06 -12.70 19.01
CA GLU A 412 6.70 -11.61 18.28
C GLU A 412 5.76 -10.42 18.09
N SER A 413 6.04 -9.33 18.77
CA SER A 413 5.19 -8.14 18.79
C SER A 413 5.24 -7.28 17.52
N SER A 414 5.99 -7.66 16.47
CA SER A 414 6.09 -6.84 15.27
C SER A 414 6.40 -7.66 14.03
N ASP A 415 5.50 -7.64 13.05
CA ASP A 415 5.76 -8.12 11.70
C ASP A 415 6.69 -7.17 10.94
N GLY A 416 7.35 -7.70 9.90
CA GLY A 416 8.20 -6.93 9.03
C GLY A 416 7.46 -5.77 8.36
N GLU A 417 7.63 -4.55 8.88
CA GLU A 417 7.08 -3.37 8.25
C GLU A 417 7.94 -3.00 7.04
N SER A 418 7.31 -2.87 5.88
CA SER A 418 7.97 -2.38 4.68
C SER A 418 7.63 -0.91 4.46
N LYS A 419 8.64 -0.07 4.38
CA LYS A 419 8.50 1.33 3.98
C LYS A 419 8.70 1.45 2.48
N ILE A 420 7.67 1.94 1.79
CA ILE A 420 7.76 2.31 0.37
C ILE A 420 7.68 3.82 0.29
N TYR A 421 8.70 4.44 -0.31
CA TYR A 421 8.71 5.88 -0.53
C TYR A 421 9.35 6.24 -1.87
N LEU A 422 9.17 7.48 -2.28
CA LEU A 422 9.74 8.00 -3.51
C LEU A 422 10.95 8.89 -3.19
N ALA A 423 11.97 8.86 -4.03
CA ALA A 423 13.19 9.63 -3.84
C ALA A 423 13.67 10.28 -5.14
N ILE A 424 14.26 11.47 -5.02
CA ILE A 424 15.00 12.16 -6.07
C ILE A 424 16.43 12.37 -5.56
N ASN A 425 17.43 11.83 -6.28
CA ASN A 425 18.83 11.86 -5.84
C ASN A 425 19.02 11.35 -4.40
N GLU A 426 18.50 10.17 -4.10
CA GLU A 426 18.58 9.50 -2.78
C GLU A 426 17.88 10.26 -1.64
N LYS A 427 17.22 11.37 -1.92
CA LYS A 427 16.47 12.14 -0.95
C LYS A 427 15.00 11.84 -1.03
N GLU A 428 14.39 11.46 0.08
CA GLU A 428 12.95 11.19 0.18
C GLU A 428 12.12 12.38 -0.29
N VAL A 429 11.10 12.10 -1.10
CA VAL A 429 10.12 13.08 -1.61
C VAL A 429 8.80 12.84 -0.86
N PRO A 430 8.43 13.70 0.08
CA PRO A 430 7.19 13.53 0.86
C PRO A 430 5.96 13.93 0.01
N ILE A 431 5.52 13.02 -0.87
CA ILE A 431 4.38 13.27 -1.76
C ILE A 431 3.14 13.65 -0.95
N LYS A 432 2.53 14.79 -1.30
CA LYS A 432 1.40 15.37 -0.54
C LYS A 432 0.04 15.08 -1.18
N SER A 433 -0.02 14.90 -2.48
CA SER A 433 -1.24 14.63 -3.24
C SER A 433 -0.93 13.96 -4.58
N GLY A 434 -1.96 13.61 -5.36
CA GLY A 434 -1.82 12.91 -6.63
C GLY A 434 -1.93 11.38 -6.51
N ILE A 435 -1.91 10.72 -7.66
CA ILE A 435 -2.02 9.25 -7.75
C ILE A 435 -0.93 8.56 -6.93
N LEU A 436 0.31 9.07 -7.01
CA LEU A 436 1.46 8.46 -6.31
C LEU A 436 1.29 8.53 -4.78
N LYS A 437 0.69 9.61 -4.24
CA LYS A 437 0.40 9.70 -2.80
C LYS A 437 -0.56 8.58 -2.37
N ALA A 438 -1.65 8.39 -3.10
CA ALA A 438 -2.62 7.35 -2.78
C ALA A 438 -1.99 5.95 -2.81
N GLN A 439 -1.11 5.69 -3.77
CA GLN A 439 -0.43 4.41 -3.91
C GLN A 439 0.60 4.17 -2.80
N VAL A 440 1.50 5.12 -2.55
CA VAL A 440 2.54 5.00 -1.50
C VAL A 440 1.89 4.83 -0.13
N GLU A 441 0.84 5.59 0.18
CA GLU A 441 0.13 5.54 1.46
C GLU A 441 -0.52 4.18 1.73
N ASN A 442 -1.01 3.50 0.69
CA ASN A 442 -1.66 2.21 0.79
C ASN A 442 -0.75 1.00 0.52
N LEU A 443 0.51 1.23 0.14
CA LEU A 443 1.49 0.16 -0.09
C LEU A 443 2.56 0.06 1.01
N SER A 444 2.79 1.13 1.77
CA SER A 444 3.73 1.12 2.89
C SER A 444 3.06 0.58 4.15
N SER A 445 3.52 -0.56 4.66
CA SER A 445 2.96 -1.18 5.87
C SER A 445 3.34 -0.43 7.17
N GLU A 446 4.38 0.42 7.13
CA GLU A 446 4.74 1.30 8.24
C GLU A 446 3.67 2.37 8.52
N LEU A 447 2.84 2.70 7.53
CA LEU A 447 1.85 3.76 7.67
C LEU A 447 0.52 3.21 8.19
N THR A 448 0.03 3.77 9.28
CA THR A 448 -1.30 3.47 9.83
C THR A 448 -2.46 3.81 8.88
N SER A 449 -2.18 4.61 7.84
CA SER A 449 -3.11 4.96 6.77
C SER A 449 -3.26 3.87 5.70
N ASN A 450 -2.39 2.84 5.71
CA ASN A 450 -2.47 1.73 4.75
C ASN A 450 -3.73 0.90 4.95
N LYS A 451 -4.73 1.12 4.09
CA LYS A 451 -6.02 0.45 4.19
C LYS A 451 -5.93 -1.03 3.83
N PHE A 452 -5.11 -1.41 2.84
CA PHE A 452 -4.94 -2.82 2.49
C PHE A 452 -4.38 -3.61 3.67
N GLN A 453 -3.31 -3.11 4.30
CA GLN A 453 -2.69 -3.78 5.44
C GLN A 453 -3.67 -3.86 6.61
N ASN A 454 -4.38 -2.79 6.92
CA ASN A 454 -5.40 -2.80 7.97
C ASN A 454 -6.48 -3.87 7.78
N TYR A 455 -6.91 -4.11 6.54
CA TYR A 455 -7.91 -5.14 6.27
C TYR A 455 -7.30 -6.55 6.36
N LEU A 456 -6.05 -6.73 5.90
CA LEU A 456 -5.32 -8.00 6.04
C LEU A 456 -5.08 -8.33 7.52
N ASP A 457 -4.65 -7.36 8.31
CA ASP A 457 -4.39 -7.53 9.75
C ASP A 457 -5.68 -7.92 10.51
N LYS A 458 -6.81 -7.30 10.17
CA LYS A 458 -8.11 -7.67 10.77
C LYS A 458 -8.56 -9.08 10.37
N LEU A 459 -8.29 -9.49 9.13
CA LEU A 459 -8.57 -10.84 8.67
C LEU A 459 -7.68 -11.85 9.38
N ASP A 460 -6.40 -11.54 9.60
CA ASP A 460 -5.50 -12.38 10.38
C ASP A 460 -5.94 -12.48 11.85
N ALA A 461 -6.34 -11.36 12.47
CA ALA A 461 -6.91 -11.37 13.81
C ALA A 461 -8.16 -12.26 13.92
N PHE A 462 -9.02 -12.25 12.88
CA PHE A 462 -10.16 -13.16 12.80
C PHE A 462 -9.73 -14.63 12.77
N ALA A 463 -8.74 -14.96 11.94
CA ALA A 463 -8.25 -16.32 11.79
C ALA A 463 -7.57 -16.84 13.07
N GLN A 464 -6.73 -16.01 13.69
CA GLN A 464 -6.09 -16.31 14.96
C GLN A 464 -7.13 -16.57 16.05
N THR A 465 -8.11 -15.67 16.21
CA THR A 465 -9.18 -15.84 17.18
C THR A 465 -10.02 -17.09 16.93
N LEU A 466 -10.32 -17.40 15.64
CA LEU A 466 -11.01 -18.65 15.28
C LEU A 466 -10.19 -19.89 15.68
N SER A 467 -8.88 -19.85 15.51
CA SER A 467 -7.97 -20.90 15.95
C SER A 467 -7.99 -21.04 17.48
N ASP A 468 -7.82 -19.94 18.21
CA ASP A 468 -7.75 -19.93 19.68
C ASP A 468 -9.01 -20.45 20.34
N ILE A 469 -10.18 -19.97 19.93
CA ILE A 469 -11.46 -20.42 20.50
C ILE A 469 -11.76 -21.87 20.16
N SER A 470 -11.18 -22.39 19.08
CA SER A 470 -11.35 -23.78 18.64
C SER A 470 -10.28 -24.70 19.21
N GLU A 471 -9.28 -24.18 19.90
CA GLU A 471 -8.17 -24.98 20.42
C GLU A 471 -8.49 -25.61 21.76
N LYS A 472 -8.90 -24.80 22.75
CA LYS A 472 -9.13 -25.24 24.11
C LYS A 472 -10.20 -24.41 24.84
N TYR A 473 -10.86 -25.03 25.80
CA TYR A 473 -11.80 -24.36 26.69
C TYR A 473 -11.80 -25.02 28.08
N ILE A 474 -12.26 -24.24 29.07
CA ILE A 474 -12.61 -24.70 30.41
C ILE A 474 -14.11 -24.48 30.61
N LYS A 475 -14.83 -25.50 31.11
CA LYS A 475 -16.19 -25.32 31.60
C LYS A 475 -16.14 -25.10 33.10
N THR A 476 -16.55 -23.93 33.55
CA THR A 476 -16.56 -23.55 34.96
C THR A 476 -17.65 -24.33 35.72
N SER A 477 -17.55 -24.36 37.06
CA SER A 477 -18.58 -24.93 37.93
C SER A 477 -19.94 -24.24 37.78
N THR A 478 -19.99 -23.01 37.28
CA THR A 478 -21.20 -22.23 36.97
C THR A 478 -21.78 -22.54 35.59
N GLY A 479 -21.08 -23.36 34.80
CA GLY A 479 -21.50 -23.73 33.44
C GLY A 479 -21.07 -22.74 32.36
N GLU A 480 -20.29 -21.71 32.69
CA GLU A 480 -19.70 -20.78 31.72
C GLU A 480 -18.49 -21.39 31.04
N TYR A 481 -18.20 -20.96 29.81
CA TYR A 481 -17.03 -21.38 29.04
C TYR A 481 -15.97 -20.27 29.03
N ILE A 482 -14.78 -20.63 29.48
CA ILE A 482 -13.54 -19.85 29.28
C ILE A 482 -12.80 -20.51 28.12
N TYR A 483 -12.24 -19.73 27.18
CA TYR A 483 -11.63 -20.24 25.95
C TYR A 483 -10.30 -19.54 25.64
N GLY A 484 -9.55 -20.12 24.72
CA GLY A 484 -8.28 -19.61 24.25
C GLY A 484 -7.24 -19.52 25.38
N GLU A 485 -6.44 -18.49 25.39
CA GLU A 485 -5.40 -18.29 26.41
C GLU A 485 -5.95 -18.21 27.83
N ALA A 486 -7.15 -17.62 28.00
CA ALA A 486 -7.78 -17.53 29.32
C ALA A 486 -8.13 -18.92 29.90
N ALA A 487 -8.22 -19.96 29.06
CA ALA A 487 -8.43 -21.34 29.48
C ALA A 487 -7.12 -22.05 29.89
N SER A 488 -6.19 -21.34 30.50
CA SER A 488 -4.89 -21.88 30.95
C SER A 488 -4.79 -22.13 32.45
N ASP A 489 -5.77 -21.69 33.25
CA ASP A 489 -5.77 -21.84 34.69
C ASP A 489 -6.59 -23.07 35.12
N GLU A 490 -5.91 -24.18 35.39
CA GLU A 490 -6.52 -25.44 35.86
C GLU A 490 -7.25 -25.30 37.20
N SER A 491 -7.01 -24.25 37.98
CA SER A 491 -7.75 -23.99 39.21
C SER A 491 -9.22 -23.61 38.95
N THR A 492 -9.54 -23.16 37.72
CA THR A 492 -10.89 -22.77 37.32
C THR A 492 -11.71 -23.93 36.74
N GLY A 493 -11.07 -25.03 36.34
CA GLY A 493 -11.71 -26.22 35.79
C GLY A 493 -10.78 -27.09 34.95
N VAL A 494 -11.32 -28.13 34.34
CA VAL A 494 -10.56 -29.05 33.47
C VAL A 494 -10.39 -28.41 32.08
N ILE A 495 -9.17 -28.37 31.59
CA ILE A 495 -8.86 -27.94 30.23
C ILE A 495 -9.30 -29.02 29.23
N ASN A 496 -10.15 -28.62 28.28
CA ASN A 496 -10.64 -29.49 27.21
C ASN A 496 -10.07 -29.00 25.87
N SER A 497 -9.24 -29.81 25.23
CA SER A 497 -8.69 -29.53 23.90
C SER A 497 -9.62 -29.98 22.80
N ILE A 498 -9.76 -29.15 21.76
CA ILE A 498 -10.53 -29.45 20.55
C ILE A 498 -9.61 -29.46 19.33
N GLY A 499 -8.94 -28.35 19.01
CA GLY A 499 -7.93 -28.24 17.96
C GLY A 499 -8.46 -28.30 16.53
N LEU A 500 -9.73 -27.98 16.28
CA LEU A 500 -10.33 -28.06 14.94
C LEU A 500 -9.70 -27.10 13.95
N PHE A 501 -9.40 -25.88 14.39
CA PHE A 501 -8.63 -24.93 13.61
C PHE A 501 -7.23 -24.78 14.19
N SER A 502 -6.26 -24.55 13.32
CA SER A 502 -4.88 -24.31 13.71
C SER A 502 -4.21 -23.37 12.73
N GLY A 503 -3.35 -22.49 13.22
CA GLY A 503 -2.65 -21.46 12.47
C GLY A 503 -2.78 -20.11 13.14
N SER A 504 -1.74 -19.27 13.03
CA SER A 504 -1.66 -17.92 13.60
C SER A 504 -2.05 -16.82 12.63
N SER A 505 -2.25 -17.16 11.36
CA SER A 505 -2.64 -16.24 10.29
C SER A 505 -3.55 -16.97 9.30
N ILE A 506 -4.22 -16.22 8.43
CA ILE A 506 -5.06 -16.84 7.38
C ILE A 506 -4.24 -17.75 6.46
N LYS A 507 -3.00 -17.39 6.15
CA LYS A 507 -2.14 -18.21 5.27
C LYS A 507 -1.83 -19.57 5.85
N THR A 508 -1.71 -19.65 7.16
CA THR A 508 -1.37 -20.88 7.89
C THR A 508 -2.58 -21.57 8.46
N LEU A 509 -3.76 -20.91 8.45
CA LEU A 509 -5.00 -21.47 8.97
C LEU A 509 -5.36 -22.75 8.25
N LYS A 510 -5.60 -23.82 9.03
CA LYS A 510 -6.02 -25.14 8.55
C LYS A 510 -7.15 -25.68 9.41
N PHE A 511 -8.02 -26.46 8.79
CA PHE A 511 -9.02 -27.24 9.50
C PHE A 511 -8.54 -28.68 9.68
N ASN A 512 -8.54 -29.17 10.91
CA ASN A 512 -8.06 -30.50 11.27
C ASN A 512 -9.20 -31.53 11.18
N GLU A 513 -9.47 -32.00 9.98
CA GLU A 513 -10.60 -32.93 9.68
C GLU A 513 -10.62 -34.16 10.57
N ASN A 514 -9.46 -34.74 10.88
CA ASN A 514 -9.35 -35.96 11.67
C ASN A 514 -9.91 -35.80 13.10
N LEU A 515 -9.75 -34.60 13.69
CA LEU A 515 -10.20 -34.32 15.06
C LEU A 515 -11.74 -34.23 15.19
N VAL A 516 -12.46 -34.15 14.07
CA VAL A 516 -13.93 -34.21 14.06
C VAL A 516 -14.42 -35.56 14.59
N ASN A 517 -13.64 -36.63 14.40
CA ASN A 517 -14.01 -37.97 14.89
C ASN A 517 -13.93 -38.09 16.41
N ASP A 518 -13.13 -37.24 17.07
CA ASP A 518 -12.85 -37.25 18.50
C ASP A 518 -13.71 -36.22 19.29
N LEU A 519 -14.71 -35.64 18.63
CA LEU A 519 -15.61 -34.67 19.25
C LEU A 519 -16.61 -35.40 20.17
N THR A 520 -16.50 -35.13 21.47
CA THR A 520 -17.48 -35.54 22.47
C THR A 520 -18.67 -34.60 22.50
N GLN A 521 -19.75 -35.00 23.17
CA GLN A 521 -20.94 -34.15 23.34
C GLN A 521 -20.59 -32.80 23.98
N ASP A 522 -19.76 -32.80 25.04
CA ASP A 522 -19.36 -31.57 25.73
C ASP A 522 -18.58 -30.62 24.80
N LYS A 523 -17.71 -31.14 23.92
CA LYS A 523 -16.99 -30.35 22.92
C LYS A 523 -17.95 -29.75 21.87
N LEU A 524 -18.95 -30.52 21.45
CA LEU A 524 -19.98 -30.05 20.50
C LEU A 524 -20.89 -29.00 21.13
N ASP A 525 -21.26 -29.15 22.41
CA ASP A 525 -22.03 -28.15 23.15
C ASP A 525 -21.26 -26.82 23.28
N TYR A 526 -19.95 -26.90 23.55
CA TYR A 526 -19.09 -25.75 23.56
C TYR A 526 -19.03 -25.04 22.18
N LEU A 527 -18.74 -25.79 21.10
CA LEU A 527 -18.66 -25.23 19.74
C LEU A 527 -19.98 -24.58 19.29
N ALA A 528 -21.11 -25.17 19.64
CA ALA A 528 -22.41 -24.58 19.36
C ALA A 528 -22.67 -23.28 20.14
N THR A 529 -22.12 -23.18 21.36
CA THR A 529 -22.25 -21.98 22.20
C THR A 529 -21.43 -20.81 21.64
N ILE A 530 -20.25 -21.08 21.08
CA ILE A 530 -19.36 -20.05 20.53
C ILE A 530 -20.03 -19.21 19.44
N GLN A 531 -20.93 -19.77 18.65
CA GLN A 531 -21.68 -19.03 17.64
C GLN A 531 -22.37 -17.77 18.20
N TRP A 532 -22.90 -17.89 19.42
CA TRP A 532 -23.71 -16.86 20.07
C TRP A 532 -22.94 -15.98 21.06
N LYS A 533 -21.65 -16.28 21.24
CA LYS A 533 -20.82 -15.54 22.19
C LYS A 533 -20.45 -14.17 21.62
N THR A 534 -20.80 -13.12 22.34
CA THR A 534 -20.63 -11.71 21.90
C THR A 534 -19.50 -11.00 22.64
N ASP A 535 -18.79 -11.68 23.53
CA ASP A 535 -17.70 -11.14 24.34
C ASP A 535 -16.33 -11.69 23.95
N ILE A 536 -16.20 -12.17 22.69
CA ILE A 536 -14.93 -12.65 22.13
C ILE A 536 -14.01 -11.46 21.92
N SER A 537 -12.80 -11.54 22.46
CA SER A 537 -11.71 -10.56 22.24
C SER A 537 -10.92 -10.97 21.01
N TYR A 538 -10.51 -9.98 20.20
CA TYR A 538 -9.70 -10.19 19.00
C TYR A 538 -8.33 -9.58 19.23
N GLU A 539 -7.31 -10.41 19.14
CA GLU A 539 -5.91 -9.99 19.23
C GLU A 539 -5.28 -9.96 17.84
N GLY A 540 -4.29 -9.12 17.64
CA GLY A 540 -3.57 -9.02 16.39
C GLY A 540 -3.32 -7.60 15.94
N LYS A 541 -2.54 -7.47 14.86
CA LYS A 541 -2.26 -6.17 14.21
C LYS A 541 -3.56 -5.54 13.71
N GLY A 542 -3.59 -4.22 13.70
CA GLY A 542 -4.76 -3.46 13.29
C GLY A 542 -5.84 -3.36 14.36
N GLN A 543 -5.71 -4.05 15.49
CA GLN A 543 -6.49 -3.82 16.69
C GLN A 543 -5.77 -2.78 17.56
N LEU A 544 -6.45 -1.70 17.91
CA LEU A 544 -5.92 -0.80 18.93
C LEU A 544 -5.91 -1.55 20.26
N ALA A 545 -4.77 -1.61 20.93
CA ALA A 545 -4.62 -2.22 22.26
C ALA A 545 -5.61 -1.66 23.31
N SER A 546 -6.22 -0.51 23.02
CA SER A 546 -7.26 0.15 23.83
C SER A 546 -8.69 -0.25 23.43
N SER A 547 -8.88 -0.93 22.30
CA SER A 547 -10.22 -1.35 21.88
C SER A 547 -10.54 -2.70 22.53
N ASN A 548 -11.08 -2.66 23.75
CA ASN A 548 -11.81 -3.79 24.35
C ASN A 548 -13.08 -4.11 23.53
N GLN A 549 -13.03 -4.05 22.21
CA GLN A 549 -14.14 -4.40 21.36
C GLN A 549 -14.31 -5.90 21.40
N LYS A 550 -15.32 -6.29 22.14
CA LYS A 550 -15.78 -7.67 22.19
C LYS A 550 -16.97 -7.81 21.24
N SER A 551 -16.96 -8.84 20.42
CA SER A 551 -18.04 -9.13 19.47
C SER A 551 -18.11 -10.62 19.19
N SER A 552 -19.19 -11.08 18.55
CA SER A 552 -19.21 -12.42 17.98
C SER A 552 -18.35 -12.48 16.70
N LEU A 553 -17.98 -13.69 16.27
CA LEU A 553 -17.22 -13.89 15.02
C LEU A 553 -17.92 -13.27 13.81
N LEU A 554 -19.24 -13.44 13.71
CA LEU A 554 -20.01 -12.89 12.63
C LEU A 554 -20.06 -11.34 12.66
N GLU A 555 -20.18 -10.75 13.84
CA GLU A 555 -20.17 -9.31 14.02
C GLU A 555 -18.81 -8.71 13.69
N PHE A 556 -17.71 -9.33 14.14
CA PHE A 556 -16.37 -8.84 13.82
C PHE A 556 -16.11 -8.83 12.30
N TYR A 557 -16.47 -9.91 11.61
CA TYR A 557 -16.35 -9.92 10.14
C TYR A 557 -17.25 -8.89 9.47
N ARG A 558 -18.48 -8.73 9.97
CA ARG A 558 -19.37 -7.66 9.48
C ARG A 558 -18.78 -6.27 9.68
N ASP A 559 -18.11 -6.03 10.81
CA ASP A 559 -17.45 -4.76 11.09
C ASP A 559 -16.28 -4.50 10.13
N ILE A 560 -15.55 -5.52 9.71
CA ILE A 560 -14.55 -5.37 8.63
C ILE A 560 -15.22 -4.81 7.36
N LYS A 561 -16.33 -5.40 6.92
CA LYS A 561 -17.08 -4.94 5.73
C LYS A 561 -17.61 -3.52 5.87
N VAL A 562 -18.16 -3.20 7.04
CA VAL A 562 -18.68 -1.85 7.34
C VAL A 562 -17.52 -0.83 7.29
N ASN A 563 -16.36 -1.15 7.83
CA ASN A 563 -15.19 -0.28 7.76
C ASN A 563 -14.73 -0.05 6.33
N VAL A 564 -14.69 -1.08 5.49
CA VAL A 564 -14.35 -0.94 4.05
C VAL A 564 -15.32 0.01 3.35
N SER A 565 -16.64 -0.18 3.56
CA SER A 565 -17.67 0.66 2.93
C SER A 565 -17.64 2.10 3.46
N ALA A 566 -17.42 2.30 4.76
CA ALA A 566 -17.31 3.62 5.38
C ALA A 566 -16.06 4.37 4.90
N ASP A 567 -14.92 3.70 4.81
CA ASP A 567 -13.69 4.27 4.25
C ASP A 567 -13.90 4.73 2.81
N LYS A 568 -14.56 3.91 2.00
CA LYS A 568 -14.92 4.27 0.61
C LYS A 568 -15.86 5.46 0.54
N GLU A 569 -16.94 5.48 1.33
CA GLU A 569 -17.91 6.57 1.35
C GLU A 569 -17.25 7.90 1.74
N ASN A 570 -16.37 7.90 2.73
CA ASN A 570 -15.62 9.08 3.15
C ASN A 570 -14.71 9.63 2.03
N ILE A 571 -14.05 8.74 1.30
CA ILE A 571 -13.20 9.13 0.16
C ILE A 571 -14.07 9.62 -1.00
N ASP A 572 -15.19 8.97 -1.31
CA ASP A 572 -16.12 9.40 -2.36
C ASP A 572 -16.73 10.78 -2.08
N PHE A 573 -17.08 11.06 -0.82
CA PHE A 573 -17.51 12.40 -0.40
C PHE A 573 -16.41 13.45 -0.64
N SER A 574 -15.17 13.14 -0.24
CA SER A 574 -14.01 14.03 -0.45
C SER A 574 -13.73 14.25 -1.93
N LYS A 575 -13.82 13.20 -2.76
CA LYS A 575 -13.67 13.25 -4.21
C LYS A 575 -14.73 14.15 -4.86
N ASN A 576 -16.00 14.02 -4.47
CA ASN A 576 -17.11 14.82 -5.00
C ASN A 576 -16.93 16.30 -4.64
N THR A 577 -16.54 16.58 -3.40
CA THR A 577 -16.22 17.94 -2.95
C THR A 577 -15.07 18.53 -3.75
N GLN A 578 -13.98 17.77 -3.89
CA GLN A 578 -12.79 18.22 -4.64
C GLN A 578 -13.07 18.40 -6.13
N THR A 579 -13.94 17.57 -6.70
CA THR A 579 -14.43 17.74 -8.09
C THR A 579 -15.12 19.08 -8.27
N SER A 580 -15.99 19.44 -7.35
CA SER A 580 -16.71 20.74 -7.40
C SER A 580 -15.75 21.93 -7.27
N VAL A 581 -14.75 21.84 -6.37
CA VAL A 581 -13.72 22.88 -6.21
C VAL A 581 -12.90 23.03 -7.49
N LYS A 582 -12.41 21.90 -8.05
CA LYS A 582 -11.63 21.94 -9.31
C LYS A 582 -12.45 22.52 -10.45
N MET A 583 -13.73 22.11 -10.61
CA MET A 583 -14.61 22.63 -11.66
C MET A 583 -14.81 24.14 -11.55
N SER A 584 -14.98 24.69 -10.34
CA SER A 584 -15.13 26.12 -10.12
C SER A 584 -13.87 26.88 -10.54
N ILE A 585 -12.68 26.41 -10.15
CA ILE A 585 -11.40 27.02 -10.52
C ILE A 585 -11.14 26.89 -12.02
N GLN A 586 -11.42 25.72 -12.60
CA GLN A 586 -11.30 25.48 -14.03
C GLN A 586 -12.19 26.44 -14.83
N SER A 587 -13.46 26.60 -14.42
CA SER A 587 -14.38 27.54 -15.06
C SER A 587 -13.86 28.98 -15.02
N SER A 588 -13.34 29.42 -13.87
CA SER A 588 -12.77 30.75 -13.71
C SER A 588 -11.50 30.94 -14.55
N TYR A 589 -10.66 29.92 -14.64
CA TYR A 589 -9.46 29.93 -15.49
C TYR A 589 -9.82 29.95 -16.98
N ASP A 590 -10.81 29.13 -17.37
CA ASP A 590 -11.30 29.04 -18.75
C ASP A 590 -11.91 30.37 -19.23
N GLN A 591 -12.65 31.07 -18.38
CA GLN A 591 -13.19 32.38 -18.70
C GLN A 591 -12.10 33.43 -19.06
N LEU A 592 -10.91 33.28 -18.48
CA LEU A 592 -9.80 34.15 -18.79
C LEU A 592 -9.01 33.72 -20.03
N THR A 593 -8.81 32.39 -20.20
CA THR A 593 -7.79 31.86 -21.10
C THR A 593 -8.33 31.18 -22.36
N LYS A 594 -9.59 30.78 -22.36
CA LYS A 594 -10.21 30.14 -23.53
C LYS A 594 -10.63 31.20 -24.58
N VAL A 595 -10.67 30.73 -25.80
CA VAL A 595 -11.22 31.47 -26.92
C VAL A 595 -12.73 31.50 -26.83
N ASP A 596 -13.33 32.70 -26.80
CA ASP A 596 -14.75 32.90 -27.00
C ASP A 596 -15.00 33.20 -28.48
N LYS A 597 -15.69 32.27 -29.15
CA LYS A 597 -15.93 32.35 -30.59
C LYS A 597 -16.75 33.54 -31.01
N ASP A 598 -17.68 33.99 -30.20
CA ASP A 598 -18.56 35.10 -30.54
C ASP A 598 -17.79 36.45 -30.37
N GLU A 599 -16.96 36.53 -29.31
CA GLU A 599 -16.04 37.67 -29.14
C GLU A 599 -15.02 37.76 -30.31
N GLU A 600 -14.40 36.62 -30.67
CA GLU A 600 -13.43 36.60 -31.79
C GLU A 600 -14.07 36.94 -33.14
N ARG A 601 -15.33 36.55 -33.37
CA ARG A 601 -16.06 36.94 -34.60
C ARG A 601 -16.34 38.42 -34.64
N LEU A 602 -16.69 39.04 -33.52
CA LEU A 602 -16.86 40.49 -33.43
C LEU A 602 -15.54 41.23 -33.70
N ASP A 603 -14.47 40.76 -33.12
CA ASP A 603 -13.13 41.32 -33.35
C ASP A 603 -12.65 41.10 -34.79
N LEU A 604 -12.98 39.97 -35.41
CA LEU A 604 -12.69 39.73 -36.83
C LEU A 604 -13.38 40.78 -37.72
N ILE A 605 -14.67 41.03 -37.50
CA ILE A 605 -15.42 42.05 -38.25
C ILE A 605 -14.80 43.43 -38.04
N LYS A 606 -14.46 43.80 -36.83
CA LYS A 606 -13.84 45.07 -36.46
C LYS A 606 -12.48 45.27 -37.15
N PHE A 607 -11.60 44.27 -37.11
CA PHE A 607 -10.29 44.34 -37.73
C PHE A 607 -10.36 44.26 -39.27
N GLN A 608 -11.33 43.55 -39.86
CA GLN A 608 -11.59 43.59 -41.30
C GLN A 608 -12.10 44.95 -41.75
N ALA A 609 -12.96 45.61 -40.97
CA ALA A 609 -13.37 46.97 -41.25
C ALA A 609 -12.24 47.96 -41.17
N ALA A 610 -11.37 47.85 -40.16
CA ALA A 610 -10.16 48.67 -40.01
C ALA A 610 -9.18 48.47 -41.18
N TYR A 611 -8.97 47.22 -41.61
CA TYR A 611 -8.16 46.87 -42.78
C TYR A 611 -8.69 47.54 -44.04
N THR A 612 -9.99 47.40 -44.31
CA THR A 612 -10.67 47.98 -45.48
C THR A 612 -10.60 49.49 -45.48
N ALA A 613 -10.77 50.15 -44.33
CA ALA A 613 -10.68 51.60 -44.20
C ALA A 613 -9.27 52.10 -44.51
N ASN A 614 -8.24 51.49 -43.95
CA ASN A 614 -6.84 51.86 -44.23
C ASN A 614 -6.44 51.59 -45.69
N ALA A 615 -6.90 50.48 -46.29
CA ALA A 615 -6.67 50.19 -47.71
C ALA A 615 -7.28 51.27 -48.61
N LYS A 616 -8.49 51.72 -48.28
CA LYS A 616 -9.18 52.77 -49.02
C LYS A 616 -8.44 54.14 -48.96
N ILE A 617 -7.85 54.47 -47.78
CA ILE A 617 -7.04 55.64 -47.61
C ILE A 617 -5.79 55.54 -48.49
N VAL A 618 -5.12 54.39 -48.53
CA VAL A 618 -3.94 54.18 -49.40
C VAL A 618 -4.30 54.38 -50.87
N THR A 619 -5.46 53.84 -51.34
CA THR A 619 -5.93 54.00 -52.71
C THR A 619 -6.17 55.47 -53.05
N VAL A 620 -6.87 56.22 -52.17
CA VAL A 620 -7.12 57.63 -52.35
C VAL A 620 -5.80 58.46 -52.40
N LEU A 621 -4.86 58.11 -51.53
CA LEU A 621 -3.54 58.81 -51.57
C LEU A 621 -2.74 58.49 -52.86
N ASP A 622 -2.86 57.27 -53.39
CA ASP A 622 -2.25 56.90 -54.67
C ASP A 622 -2.88 57.71 -55.83
N GLU A 623 -4.23 57.80 -55.89
CA GLU A 623 -4.94 58.60 -56.85
C GLU A 623 -4.54 60.09 -56.73
N MET A 624 -4.37 60.65 -55.53
CA MET A 624 -3.91 62.02 -55.31
C MET A 624 -2.45 62.23 -55.79
N LEU A 625 -1.57 61.25 -55.56
CA LEU A 625 -0.18 61.29 -56.04
C LEU A 625 -0.09 61.22 -57.56
N GLN A 626 -0.92 60.32 -58.18
CA GLN A 626 -1.00 60.27 -59.66
C GLN A 626 -1.49 61.58 -60.28
N THR A 627 -2.51 62.21 -59.64
CA THR A 627 -3.01 63.53 -60.07
C THR A 627 -1.93 64.60 -59.97
N LEU A 628 -1.16 64.64 -58.86
CA LEU A 628 -0.05 65.58 -58.68
C LEU A 628 1.10 65.34 -59.67
N LEU A 629 1.40 64.12 -60.00
CA LEU A 629 2.42 63.77 -61.00
C LEU A 629 1.94 64.13 -62.42
N GLY A 630 0.63 64.02 -62.69
CA GLY A 630 0.01 64.44 -63.94
C GLY A 630 -0.03 65.96 -64.16
N LEU A 631 -0.12 66.72 -63.05
CA LEU A 631 -0.04 68.19 -63.10
C LEU A 631 1.36 68.73 -63.40
N LYS A 632 2.41 67.95 -63.40
CA LYS A 632 3.79 68.31 -63.64
C LYS A 632 4.23 68.07 -65.10
N ARG A 633 3.30 67.68 -65.98
CA ARG A 633 3.47 67.62 -67.42
C ARG A 633 2.86 68.86 -68.12
#